data_eefe105f33be6883dec133a204610e65
#
_entry.id   eefe105f33be6883dec133a204610e65
#
_cell.length_a   1.000
_cell.length_b   1.000
_cell.length_c   1.000
_cell.angle_alpha   90.00
_cell.angle_beta   90.00
_cell.angle_gamma   90.00
#
_symmetry.space_group_name_H-M   'P 1'
#
loop_
_entity.id
_entity.type
_entity.pdbx_description
1 polymer ?
#
loop_
_entity_poly.entity_id
_entity_poly.type
_entity_poly.pdbx_seq_one_letter_code
_entity_poly.pdbx_strand_id
1 'polypeptide(L)'
;MRNIIRSNRAYFEDFFTRSTYHSNAIEGSTLSYAETYAIIFNDNSFKVSAQPREIYEAINHKYALSYVLEHLDEELTQSFIIDIAVIINKNISEISGMRTTQVFIKGAEHIPPAPNMLPQLMMYFVHNYNHTVYSNIFEKIAANHIEFERMHPFCDGNGRTGCTQIRDYSLR
;
A
#
# COMPACT_ATOMS: atom_id res chain seq x y z
N MET A 1 -10.38 0.42 17.41
CA MET A 1 -10.09 1.50 16.46
C MET A 1 -10.95 1.44 15.20
N ARG A 2 -11.19 0.27 14.56
CA ARG A 2 -12.12 0.10 13.41
C ARG A 2 -13.46 0.83 13.62
N ASN A 3 -14.07 0.69 14.81
CA ASN A 3 -15.32 1.37 15.14
C ASN A 3 -15.13 2.89 15.32
N ILE A 4 -13.98 3.34 15.83
CA ILE A 4 -13.67 4.78 15.98
C ILE A 4 -13.44 5.42 14.62
N ILE A 5 -12.69 4.78 13.73
CA ILE A 5 -12.48 5.27 12.35
C ILE A 5 -13.81 5.39 11.62
N ARG A 6 -14.71 4.39 11.75
CA ARG A 6 -16.00 4.39 11.07
C ARG A 6 -17.05 5.30 11.72
N SER A 7 -16.98 5.54 13.04
CA SER A 7 -17.96 6.34 13.77
C SER A 7 -17.66 7.85 13.76
N ASN A 8 -16.42 8.25 13.50
CA ASN A 8 -16.03 9.65 13.44
C ASN A 8 -15.60 10.02 12.01
N ARG A 9 -16.51 10.68 11.29
CA ARG A 9 -16.29 11.06 9.89
C ARG A 9 -15.03 11.92 9.70
N ALA A 10 -14.79 12.90 10.56
CA ALA A 10 -13.63 13.78 10.45
C ALA A 10 -12.32 13.01 10.64
N TYR A 11 -12.28 12.07 11.60
CA TYR A 11 -11.13 11.19 11.81
C TYR A 11 -10.90 10.25 10.63
N PHE A 12 -11.97 9.68 10.08
CA PHE A 12 -11.91 8.84 8.88
C PHE A 12 -11.34 9.60 7.70
N GLU A 13 -11.86 10.79 7.42
CA GLU A 13 -11.41 11.64 6.31
C GLU A 13 -9.93 12.05 6.47
N ASP A 14 -9.51 12.46 7.68
CA ASP A 14 -8.11 12.81 7.96
C ASP A 14 -7.19 11.59 7.79
N PHE A 15 -7.55 10.45 8.36
CA PHE A 15 -6.76 9.22 8.27
C PHE A 15 -6.54 8.78 6.81
N PHE A 16 -7.62 8.74 6.02
CA PHE A 16 -7.53 8.36 4.60
C PHE A 16 -6.73 9.36 3.78
N THR A 17 -6.94 10.67 4.01
CA THR A 17 -6.19 11.71 3.30
C THR A 17 -4.72 11.66 3.63
N ARG A 18 -4.37 11.59 4.91
CA ARG A 18 -2.99 11.54 5.39
C ARG A 18 -2.25 10.31 4.86
N SER A 19 -2.86 9.14 5.00
CA SER A 19 -2.27 7.88 4.53
C SER A 19 -2.05 7.91 3.02
N THR A 20 -3.04 8.38 2.25
CA THR A 20 -2.95 8.48 0.79
C THR A 20 -1.90 9.50 0.36
N TYR A 21 -1.92 10.69 0.96
CA TYR A 21 -0.97 11.77 0.65
C TYR A 21 0.48 11.32 0.87
N HIS A 22 0.80 10.80 2.07
CA HIS A 22 2.17 10.42 2.38
C HIS A 22 2.66 9.23 1.55
N SER A 23 1.83 8.21 1.34
CA SER A 23 2.20 7.06 0.52
C SER A 23 2.52 7.47 -0.92
N ASN A 24 1.69 8.32 -1.53
CA ASN A 24 1.92 8.79 -2.90
C ASN A 24 3.08 9.81 -2.99
N ALA A 25 3.27 10.66 -1.97
CA ALA A 25 4.37 11.63 -1.93
C ALA A 25 5.75 10.94 -1.91
N ILE A 26 5.89 9.82 -1.19
CA ILE A 26 7.12 8.98 -1.19
C ILE A 26 7.42 8.47 -2.60
N GLU A 27 6.39 8.16 -3.38
CA GLU A 27 6.52 7.67 -4.77
C GLU A 27 6.65 8.82 -5.81
N GLY A 28 6.70 10.07 -5.35
CA GLY A 28 6.95 11.25 -6.19
C GLY A 28 5.70 11.96 -6.71
N SER A 29 4.52 11.69 -6.16
CA SER A 29 3.31 12.46 -6.48
C SER A 29 3.46 13.93 -6.10
N THR A 30 2.96 14.82 -6.94
CA THR A 30 3.01 16.28 -6.77
C THR A 30 1.74 16.85 -6.11
N LEU A 31 0.74 16.01 -5.85
CA LEU A 31 -0.50 16.40 -5.20
C LEU A 31 -0.26 17.01 -3.81
N SER A 32 -0.87 18.13 -3.54
CA SER A 32 -0.98 18.66 -2.19
C SER A 32 -1.95 17.83 -1.33
N TYR A 33 -1.89 18.03 -0.01
CA TYR A 33 -2.84 17.39 0.91
C TYR A 33 -4.29 17.76 0.58
N ALA A 34 -4.57 19.03 0.27
CA ALA A 34 -5.92 19.49 -0.08
C ALA A 34 -6.42 18.89 -1.40
N GLU A 35 -5.57 18.79 -2.41
CA GLU A 35 -5.94 18.13 -3.68
C GLU A 35 -6.17 16.63 -3.48
N THR A 36 -5.35 15.97 -2.66
CA THR A 36 -5.57 14.56 -2.30
C THR A 36 -6.93 14.37 -1.65
N TYR A 37 -7.29 15.22 -0.67
CA TYR A 37 -8.63 15.20 -0.04
C TYR A 37 -9.74 15.38 -1.06
N ALA A 38 -9.63 16.42 -1.92
CA ALA A 38 -10.64 16.71 -2.94
C ALA A 38 -10.86 15.54 -3.89
N ILE A 39 -9.77 14.87 -4.32
CA ILE A 39 -9.84 13.72 -5.21
C ILE A 39 -10.54 12.55 -4.54
N ILE A 40 -10.11 12.17 -3.32
CA ILE A 40 -10.59 10.93 -2.70
C ILE A 40 -11.99 11.06 -2.10
N PHE A 41 -12.47 12.27 -1.82
CA PHE A 41 -13.81 12.54 -1.29
C PHE A 41 -14.74 13.28 -2.26
N ASN A 42 -14.31 13.51 -3.52
CA ASN A 42 -15.05 14.23 -4.54
C ASN A 42 -15.49 15.64 -4.09
N ASP A 43 -14.57 16.35 -3.40
CA ASP A 43 -14.84 17.71 -2.95
C ASP A 43 -14.54 18.71 -4.08
N ASN A 44 -15.58 19.25 -4.68
CA ASN A 44 -15.52 20.22 -5.77
C ASN A 44 -15.13 21.65 -5.32
N SER A 45 -14.89 21.88 -4.02
CA SER A 45 -14.44 23.18 -3.50
C SER A 45 -13.00 23.49 -3.88
N PHE A 46 -12.23 22.49 -4.27
CA PHE A 46 -10.84 22.64 -4.72
C PHE A 46 -10.70 22.38 -6.21
N LYS A 47 -9.95 23.26 -6.89
CA LYS A 47 -9.51 23.01 -8.25
C LYS A 47 -8.27 22.11 -8.24
N VAL A 48 -8.40 20.91 -8.75
CA VAL A 48 -7.27 19.96 -8.87
C VAL A 48 -6.60 20.15 -10.22
N SER A 49 -5.27 20.27 -10.21
CA SER A 49 -4.45 20.27 -11.42
C SER A 49 -3.39 19.17 -11.27
N ALA A 50 -3.72 17.97 -11.71
CA ALA A 50 -2.90 16.77 -11.53
C ALA A 50 -2.81 15.96 -12.82
N GLN A 51 -1.76 15.16 -12.94
CA GLN A 51 -1.67 14.17 -14.01
C GLN A 51 -2.73 13.07 -13.80
N PRO A 52 -3.32 12.51 -14.86
CA PRO A 52 -4.31 11.43 -14.71
C PRO A 52 -3.82 10.26 -13.86
N ARG A 53 -2.53 9.91 -13.95
CA ARG A 53 -1.91 8.87 -13.14
C ARG A 53 -2.02 9.18 -11.65
N GLU A 54 -1.68 10.39 -11.22
CA GLU A 54 -1.72 10.80 -9.80
C GLU A 54 -3.14 10.75 -9.23
N ILE A 55 -4.14 11.08 -10.06
CA ILE A 55 -5.56 10.98 -9.68
C ILE A 55 -5.93 9.51 -9.41
N TYR A 56 -5.57 8.60 -10.33
CA TYR A 56 -5.82 7.18 -10.12
C TYR A 56 -5.05 6.63 -8.92
N GLU A 57 -3.80 7.04 -8.71
CA GLU A 57 -3.00 6.63 -7.55
C GLU A 57 -3.68 7.01 -6.22
N ALA A 58 -4.22 8.23 -6.13
CA ALA A 58 -4.93 8.67 -4.94
C ALA A 58 -6.25 7.90 -4.71
N ILE A 59 -7.07 7.75 -5.75
CA ILE A 59 -8.33 7.02 -5.69
C ILE A 59 -8.11 5.55 -5.33
N ASN A 60 -7.16 4.90 -5.99
CA ASN A 60 -6.87 3.49 -5.79
C ASN A 60 -6.32 3.22 -4.38
N HIS A 61 -5.47 4.11 -3.86
CA HIS A 61 -4.94 3.99 -2.50
C HIS A 61 -6.06 4.07 -1.46
N LYS A 62 -7.04 4.96 -1.63
CA LYS A 62 -8.24 4.99 -0.79
C LYS A 62 -8.98 3.64 -0.80
N TYR A 63 -9.19 3.05 -1.98
CA TYR A 63 -9.88 1.76 -2.08
C TYR A 63 -9.06 0.62 -1.46
N ALA A 64 -7.74 0.62 -1.64
CA ALA A 64 -6.85 -0.35 -1.01
C ALA A 64 -6.88 -0.25 0.52
N LEU A 65 -6.86 0.97 1.09
CA LEU A 65 -7.06 1.18 2.53
C LEU A 65 -8.42 0.67 3.01
N SER A 66 -9.49 0.94 2.26
CA SER A 66 -10.82 0.43 2.61
C SER A 66 -10.84 -1.08 2.64
N TYR A 67 -10.27 -1.73 1.62
CA TYR A 67 -10.16 -3.17 1.52
C TYR A 67 -9.39 -3.77 2.71
N VAL A 68 -8.25 -3.18 3.09
CA VAL A 68 -7.48 -3.62 4.27
C VAL A 68 -8.28 -3.46 5.56
N LEU A 69 -9.00 -2.33 5.74
CA LEU A 69 -9.81 -2.11 6.94
C LEU A 69 -11.00 -3.07 7.06
N GLU A 70 -11.48 -3.61 5.94
CA GLU A 70 -12.54 -4.63 5.94
C GLU A 70 -12.04 -6.02 6.37
N HIS A 71 -10.75 -6.31 6.13
CA HIS A 71 -10.11 -7.61 6.35
C HIS A 71 -9.07 -7.60 7.51
N LEU A 72 -9.16 -6.64 8.45
CA LEU A 72 -8.19 -6.50 9.56
C LEU A 72 -8.08 -7.74 10.46
N ASP A 73 -9.17 -8.50 10.60
CA ASP A 73 -9.24 -9.65 11.50
C ASP A 73 -8.78 -10.96 10.84
N GLU A 74 -8.44 -10.92 9.55
CA GLU A 74 -7.96 -12.08 8.81
C GLU A 74 -6.43 -12.16 8.86
N GLU A 75 -5.87 -13.35 8.72
CA GLU A 75 -4.43 -13.53 8.53
C GLU A 75 -3.98 -12.95 7.19
N LEU A 76 -2.72 -12.47 7.13
CA LEU A 76 -2.14 -12.07 5.87
C LEU A 76 -1.96 -13.29 4.98
N THR A 77 -2.40 -13.18 3.73
CA THR A 77 -2.21 -14.22 2.71
C THR A 77 -1.55 -13.64 1.48
N GLN A 78 -0.95 -14.50 0.66
CA GLN A 78 -0.39 -14.10 -0.62
C GLN A 78 -1.46 -13.52 -1.55
N SER A 79 -2.65 -14.11 -1.60
CA SER A 79 -3.77 -13.59 -2.40
C SER A 79 -4.19 -12.19 -1.96
N PHE A 80 -4.25 -11.95 -0.65
CA PHE A 80 -4.58 -10.63 -0.12
C PHE A 80 -3.58 -9.56 -0.55
N ILE A 81 -2.28 -9.87 -0.57
CA ILE A 81 -1.24 -8.95 -1.04
C ILE A 81 -1.41 -8.66 -2.54
N ILE A 82 -1.72 -9.68 -3.34
CA ILE A 82 -1.98 -9.52 -4.77
C ILE A 82 -3.23 -8.67 -5.00
N ASP A 83 -4.30 -8.89 -4.24
CA ASP A 83 -5.53 -8.10 -4.35
C ASP A 83 -5.27 -6.60 -4.05
N ILE A 84 -4.47 -6.30 -3.02
CA ILE A 84 -4.05 -4.92 -2.76
C ILE A 84 -3.28 -4.35 -3.95
N ALA A 85 -2.33 -5.09 -4.52
CA ALA A 85 -1.55 -4.64 -5.66
C ALA A 85 -2.42 -4.40 -6.91
N VAL A 86 -3.42 -5.24 -7.15
CA VAL A 86 -4.41 -5.07 -8.23
C VAL A 86 -5.23 -3.80 -8.01
N ILE A 87 -5.71 -3.55 -6.80
CA ILE A 87 -6.46 -2.34 -6.46
C ILE A 87 -5.59 -1.09 -6.66
N ILE A 88 -4.36 -1.09 -6.12
CA ILE A 88 -3.40 0.03 -6.21
C ILE A 88 -3.09 0.41 -7.65
N ASN A 89 -3.01 -0.57 -8.55
CA ASN A 89 -2.60 -0.36 -9.93
C ASN A 89 -3.78 -0.27 -10.93
N LYS A 90 -5.02 -0.28 -10.46
CA LYS A 90 -6.20 -0.19 -11.33
C LYS A 90 -6.16 1.06 -12.21
N ASN A 91 -6.32 0.88 -13.53
CA ASN A 91 -6.20 1.94 -14.55
C ASN A 91 -4.81 2.61 -14.66
N ILE A 92 -3.78 2.04 -14.03
CA ILE A 92 -2.39 2.52 -14.09
C ILE A 92 -1.50 1.49 -14.79
N SER A 93 -1.48 0.27 -14.26
CA SER A 93 -0.68 -0.84 -14.75
C SER A 93 -1.42 -2.15 -14.51
N GLU A 94 -1.41 -3.05 -15.48
CA GLU A 94 -2.05 -4.35 -15.31
C GLU A 94 -1.22 -5.25 -14.39
N ILE A 95 -1.82 -5.67 -13.28
CA ILE A 95 -1.24 -6.62 -12.33
C ILE A 95 -2.09 -7.88 -12.36
N SER A 96 -1.54 -8.98 -12.84
CA SER A 96 -2.16 -10.30 -12.86
C SER A 96 -1.55 -11.26 -11.83
N GLY A 97 -0.61 -10.78 -11.03
CA GLY A 97 0.14 -11.56 -10.05
C GLY A 97 1.53 -10.99 -9.82
N MET A 98 2.43 -11.80 -9.28
CA MET A 98 3.83 -11.42 -9.16
C MET A 98 4.49 -11.26 -10.54
N ARG A 99 5.46 -10.34 -10.63
CA ARG A 99 6.20 -10.10 -11.87
C ARG A 99 6.90 -11.36 -12.39
N THR A 100 6.96 -11.46 -13.69
CA THR A 100 7.67 -12.52 -14.41
C THR A 100 8.97 -12.02 -15.05
N THR A 101 9.24 -10.70 -14.96
CA THR A 101 10.43 -10.06 -15.50
C THR A 101 11.31 -9.49 -14.39
N GLN A 102 12.62 -9.36 -14.67
CA GLN A 102 13.53 -8.68 -13.77
C GLN A 102 13.21 -7.18 -13.76
N VAL A 103 13.24 -6.57 -12.57
CA VAL A 103 13.07 -5.13 -12.36
C VAL A 103 14.27 -4.56 -11.63
N PHE A 104 14.46 -3.25 -11.75
CA PHE A 104 15.48 -2.50 -11.04
C PHE A 104 14.83 -1.31 -10.34
N ILE A 105 15.21 -1.05 -9.09
CA ILE A 105 14.69 0.07 -8.31
C ILE A 105 15.56 1.29 -8.61
N LYS A 106 14.96 2.34 -9.18
CA LYS A 106 15.69 3.57 -9.53
C LYS A 106 16.30 4.20 -8.26
N GLY A 107 17.60 4.42 -8.29
CA GLY A 107 18.32 5.06 -7.17
C GLY A 107 18.70 4.12 -6.03
N ALA A 108 18.38 2.83 -6.11
CA ALA A 108 18.81 1.84 -5.13
C ALA A 108 19.98 0.98 -5.65
N GLU A 109 20.92 0.65 -4.77
CA GLU A 109 21.98 -0.33 -5.06
C GLU A 109 21.48 -1.77 -5.00
N HIS A 110 20.39 -1.98 -4.27
CA HIS A 110 19.78 -3.30 -4.12
C HIS A 110 19.13 -3.75 -5.43
N ILE A 111 19.44 -4.97 -5.85
CA ILE A 111 18.82 -5.63 -7.01
C ILE A 111 17.77 -6.61 -6.48
N PRO A 112 16.48 -6.43 -6.81
CA PRO A 112 15.43 -7.36 -6.41
C PRO A 112 15.70 -8.78 -6.90
N PRO A 113 15.20 -9.81 -6.19
CA PRO A 113 15.38 -11.22 -6.55
C PRO A 113 14.90 -11.54 -7.96
N ALA A 114 15.43 -12.59 -8.55
CA ALA A 114 14.95 -13.11 -9.82
C ALA A 114 13.47 -13.54 -9.72
N PRO A 115 12.64 -13.36 -10.77
CA PRO A 115 11.21 -13.61 -10.73
C PRO A 115 10.83 -15.03 -10.29
N ASN A 116 11.60 -16.04 -10.66
CA ASN A 116 11.36 -17.43 -10.28
C ASN A 116 11.52 -17.70 -8.77
N MET A 117 12.14 -16.82 -8.02
CA MET A 117 12.28 -16.91 -6.57
C MET A 117 11.08 -16.31 -5.82
N LEU A 118 10.31 -15.44 -6.47
CA LEU A 118 9.24 -14.67 -5.81
C LEU A 118 8.17 -15.54 -5.14
N PRO A 119 7.68 -16.65 -5.73
CA PRO A 119 6.68 -17.47 -5.07
C PRO A 119 7.14 -18.02 -3.71
N GLN A 120 8.39 -18.47 -3.64
CA GLN A 120 8.96 -18.98 -2.40
C GLN A 120 9.21 -17.85 -1.38
N LEU A 121 9.75 -16.72 -1.82
CA LEU A 121 10.01 -15.57 -0.95
C LEU A 121 8.70 -14.99 -0.39
N MET A 122 7.66 -14.89 -1.21
CA MET A 122 6.35 -14.43 -0.77
C MET A 122 5.72 -15.38 0.26
N MET A 123 5.87 -16.69 0.07
CA MET A 123 5.42 -17.68 1.05
C MET A 123 6.14 -17.50 2.40
N TYR A 124 7.45 -17.30 2.40
CA TYR A 124 8.22 -17.05 3.61
C TYR A 124 7.84 -15.72 4.26
N PHE A 125 7.68 -14.66 3.45
CA PHE A 125 7.24 -13.36 3.93
C PHE A 125 5.90 -13.44 4.67
N VAL A 126 4.90 -14.06 4.06
CA VAL A 126 3.57 -14.25 4.66
C VAL A 126 3.64 -15.07 5.96
N HIS A 127 4.42 -16.15 5.94
CA HIS A 127 4.63 -16.96 7.16
C HIS A 127 5.26 -16.13 8.28
N ASN A 128 6.37 -15.43 7.99
CA ASN A 128 7.08 -14.61 8.97
C ASN A 128 6.21 -13.47 9.50
N TYR A 129 5.47 -12.79 8.62
CA TYR A 129 4.55 -11.73 9.01
C TYR A 129 3.53 -12.18 10.07
N ASN A 130 2.95 -13.37 9.88
CA ASN A 130 1.92 -13.90 10.75
C ASN A 130 2.48 -14.50 12.06
N HIS A 131 3.69 -15.06 12.06
CA HIS A 131 4.19 -15.90 13.16
C HIS A 131 5.42 -15.35 13.89
N THR A 132 6.18 -14.40 13.29
CA THR A 132 7.35 -13.85 13.98
C THR A 132 6.94 -12.92 15.12
N VAL A 133 7.53 -13.16 16.29
CA VAL A 133 7.36 -12.29 17.46
C VAL A 133 8.41 -11.19 17.41
N TYR A 134 7.97 -9.94 17.46
CA TYR A 134 8.82 -8.77 17.51
C TYR A 134 8.80 -8.13 18.90
N SER A 135 9.83 -7.40 19.28
CA SER A 135 9.92 -6.73 20.57
C SER A 135 8.88 -5.61 20.70
N ASN A 136 8.51 -4.99 19.61
CA ASN A 136 7.47 -3.95 19.53
C ASN A 136 6.89 -3.85 18.13
N ILE A 137 5.78 -3.12 18.02
CA ILE A 137 5.05 -2.96 16.74
C ILE A 137 5.84 -2.18 15.68
N PHE A 138 6.67 -1.21 16.08
CA PHE A 138 7.44 -0.40 15.13
C PHE A 138 8.52 -1.23 14.47
N GLU A 139 9.17 -2.13 15.23
CA GLU A 139 10.11 -3.09 14.69
C GLU A 139 9.46 -4.03 13.69
N LYS A 140 8.26 -4.56 14.02
CA LYS A 140 7.47 -5.39 13.11
C LYS A 140 7.17 -4.67 11.81
N ILE A 141 6.66 -3.44 11.89
CA ILE A 141 6.31 -2.62 10.73
C ILE A 141 7.54 -2.39 9.86
N ALA A 142 8.64 -1.92 10.45
CA ALA A 142 9.87 -1.61 9.72
C ALA A 142 10.48 -2.86 9.05
N ALA A 143 10.60 -3.97 9.77
CA ALA A 143 11.16 -5.21 9.25
C ALA A 143 10.35 -5.73 8.05
N ASN A 144 9.03 -5.83 8.19
CA ASN A 144 8.17 -6.33 7.12
C ASN A 144 8.13 -5.37 5.91
N HIS A 145 8.14 -4.07 6.15
CA HIS A 145 8.20 -3.10 5.05
C HIS A 145 9.50 -3.23 4.25
N ILE A 146 10.65 -3.27 4.94
CA ILE A 146 11.96 -3.43 4.31
C ILE A 146 12.04 -4.76 3.53
N GLU A 147 11.56 -5.86 4.12
CA GLU A 147 11.56 -7.17 3.47
C GLU A 147 10.73 -7.17 2.19
N PHE A 148 9.53 -6.58 2.25
CA PHE A 148 8.65 -6.45 1.10
C PHE A 148 9.24 -5.57 -0.01
N GLU A 149 9.78 -4.39 0.34
CA GLU A 149 10.41 -3.48 -0.61
C GLU A 149 11.63 -4.12 -1.29
N ARG A 150 12.42 -4.90 -0.55
CA ARG A 150 13.55 -5.64 -1.12
C ARG A 150 13.13 -6.77 -2.05
N MET A 151 12.03 -7.44 -1.75
CA MET A 151 11.48 -8.49 -2.61
C MET A 151 10.92 -7.90 -3.90
N HIS A 152 10.27 -6.74 -3.84
CA HIS A 152 9.72 -5.99 -4.98
C HIS A 152 8.89 -6.86 -5.92
N PRO A 153 7.82 -7.48 -5.44
CA PRO A 153 7.16 -8.59 -6.13
C PRO A 153 6.36 -8.18 -7.37
N PHE A 154 6.05 -6.91 -7.58
CA PHE A 154 5.22 -6.42 -8.68
C PHE A 154 6.01 -5.54 -9.65
N CYS A 155 5.47 -5.35 -10.86
CA CYS A 155 6.07 -4.46 -11.86
C CYS A 155 5.91 -2.98 -11.51
N ASP A 156 4.86 -2.62 -10.75
CA ASP A 156 4.56 -1.25 -10.32
C ASP A 156 3.84 -1.26 -8.96
N GLY A 157 3.86 -0.14 -8.23
CA GLY A 157 3.09 0.08 -7.02
C GLY A 157 3.56 -0.70 -5.79
N ASN A 158 4.81 -1.19 -5.75
CA ASN A 158 5.31 -1.95 -4.60
C ASN A 158 5.30 -1.11 -3.32
N GLY A 159 5.83 0.11 -3.32
CA GLY A 159 5.85 0.98 -2.15
C GLY A 159 4.45 1.25 -1.61
N ARG A 160 3.51 1.60 -2.48
CA ARG A 160 2.09 1.81 -2.09
C ARG A 160 1.45 0.55 -1.55
N THR A 161 1.70 -0.61 -2.17
CA THR A 161 1.22 -1.92 -1.70
C THR A 161 1.84 -2.25 -0.34
N GLY A 162 3.16 -2.08 -0.19
CA GLY A 162 3.90 -2.31 1.05
C GLY A 162 3.38 -1.46 2.21
N CYS A 163 3.18 -0.16 1.99
CA CYS A 163 2.60 0.73 2.99
C CYS A 163 1.17 0.35 3.38
N THR A 164 0.36 -0.13 2.42
CA THR A 164 -1.05 -0.45 2.66
C THR A 164 -1.24 -1.80 3.34
N GLN A 165 -0.45 -2.83 3.01
CA GLN A 165 -0.57 -4.17 3.57
C GLN A 165 -0.15 -4.28 5.04
N ILE A 166 0.65 -3.32 5.53
CA ILE A 166 1.06 -3.29 6.93
C ILE A 166 -0.17 -3.03 7.79
N ARG A 167 -0.80 -4.11 8.20
CA ARG A 167 -1.91 -4.11 9.14
C ARG A 167 -1.34 -3.79 10.50
N ASP A 168 -1.42 -2.52 10.89
CA ASP A 168 -1.01 -2.13 12.22
C ASP A 168 -1.99 -2.69 13.24
N TYR A 169 -1.57 -3.71 13.98
CA TYR A 169 -2.35 -4.28 15.09
C TYR A 169 -2.57 -3.27 16.22
N SER A 170 -1.90 -2.12 16.23
CA SER A 170 -2.21 -1.02 17.15
C SER A 170 -3.58 -0.39 16.86
N LEU A 171 -4.17 -0.72 15.73
CA LEU A 171 -5.53 -0.31 15.36
C LEU A 171 -6.65 -1.21 15.94
N ARG A 172 -6.29 -2.26 16.71
CA ARG A 172 -7.27 -3.11 17.41
C ARG A 172 -7.75 -2.50 18.72
#